data_05e635b8ff845ff3f39b586c9c6f2a68
#
_entry.id   05e635b8ff845ff3f39b586c9c6f2a68
#
_cell.length_a   1.000
_cell.length_b   1.000
_cell.length_c   1.000
_cell.angle_alpha   90.00
_cell.angle_beta   90.00
_cell.angle_gamma   90.00
#
_symmetry.space_group_name_H-M   'P 1'
#
loop_
_entity.id
_entity.type
_entity.pdbx_description
1 polymer ?
#
loop_
_entity_poly.entity_id
_entity_poly.type
_entity_poly.pdbx_seq_one_letter_code
_entity_poly.pdbx_strand_id
1 'polypeptide(L)'
;MILDRYRFWILILLVMISGLSQGMLMPLLAIILEHLGVSSSVNGLHATGLYIGVLLASPFMEKPMQKYGFKPIILIGGLLVIISLLMFPLWETLWFWFILRVAIGIGDNMLHFGTQTWITTSADKKTRGRSISLYGMSFGLGFAIGPLLTRLLEVNQALPFIVSALLSTIVWSLMLFVRNKFPDTSVNAVETSKDSSIKRFIQTTKIAWIALLPPFAYGFLEATLHATFPIYGLRIGHEVDTLSLIIPCFAGGSLISQLPLGILSDKIGRRKILLFIVSLGMCCFIGAAFLESSVIALFILFTLAGIFVGSLYSLGISYMTDLLPQSLLPAGNLLCSIAFSIGSLGGPYVGGLFIDVLPEVSFFYIIAVVLAVIVGAMLMKRNTSVSVSEAS
;
A
#
# COMPACT_ATOMS: atom_id res chain seq x y z
N MET A 1 7.59 -15.21 -28.17
CA MET A 1 8.38 -15.59 -26.98
C MET A 1 9.38 -14.52 -26.54
N ILE A 2 10.31 -14.00 -27.35
CA ILE A 2 11.26 -12.94 -26.96
C ILE A 2 10.54 -11.61 -26.68
N LEU A 3 9.64 -11.18 -27.54
CA LEU A 3 8.84 -9.96 -27.39
C LEU A 3 7.94 -9.95 -26.14
N ASP A 4 7.41 -11.10 -25.76
CA ASP A 4 6.56 -11.23 -24.58
C ASP A 4 7.38 -11.15 -23.29
N ARG A 5 8.61 -11.67 -23.29
CA ARG A 5 9.55 -11.56 -22.18
C ARG A 5 10.02 -10.12 -21.98
N TYR A 6 10.31 -9.40 -23.07
CA TYR A 6 10.70 -7.99 -23.02
C TYR A 6 9.58 -7.11 -22.46
N ARG A 7 8.34 -7.29 -22.95
CA ARG A 7 7.15 -6.61 -22.42
C ARG A 7 6.98 -6.83 -20.93
N PHE A 8 7.09 -8.08 -20.45
CA PHE A 8 6.94 -8.41 -19.03
C PHE A 8 7.90 -7.59 -18.16
N TRP A 9 9.17 -7.51 -18.53
CA TRP A 9 10.15 -6.76 -17.76
C TRP A 9 9.92 -5.25 -17.80
N ILE A 10 9.43 -4.70 -18.91
CA ILE A 10 9.03 -3.28 -18.98
C ILE A 10 7.88 -3.01 -18.01
N LEU A 11 6.86 -3.88 -17.96
CA LEU A 11 5.74 -3.74 -17.02
C LEU A 11 6.22 -3.82 -15.56
N ILE A 12 7.14 -4.73 -15.24
CA ILE A 12 7.76 -4.84 -13.92
C ILE A 12 8.54 -3.58 -13.54
N LEU A 13 9.33 -3.03 -14.46
CA LEU A 13 10.06 -1.77 -14.23
C LEU A 13 9.13 -0.59 -14.01
N LEU A 14 8.04 -0.48 -14.78
CA LEU A 14 7.03 0.57 -14.58
C LEU A 14 6.42 0.52 -13.18
N VAL A 15 6.10 -0.67 -12.70
CA VAL A 15 5.55 -0.86 -11.36
C VAL A 15 6.57 -0.51 -10.27
N MET A 16 7.85 -0.87 -10.48
CA MET A 16 8.92 -0.53 -9.54
C MET A 16 9.10 1.00 -9.44
N ILE A 17 9.10 1.71 -10.57
CA ILE A 17 9.24 3.17 -10.58
C ILE A 17 7.99 3.87 -10.02
N SER A 18 6.79 3.34 -10.24
CA SER A 18 5.58 3.85 -9.58
C SER A 18 5.68 3.69 -8.07
N GLY A 19 6.13 2.51 -7.59
CA GLY A 19 6.41 2.30 -6.17
C GLY A 19 7.43 3.30 -5.61
N LEU A 20 8.51 3.55 -6.33
CA LEU A 20 9.54 4.53 -5.94
C LEU A 20 8.96 5.95 -5.84
N SER A 21 8.15 6.37 -6.81
CA SER A 21 7.48 7.68 -6.79
C SER A 21 6.53 7.83 -5.60
N GLN A 22 5.71 6.82 -5.32
CA GLN A 22 4.79 6.85 -4.18
C GLN A 22 5.52 6.81 -2.85
N GLY A 23 6.52 5.93 -2.70
CA GLY A 23 7.34 5.80 -1.50
C GLY A 23 8.15 7.06 -1.18
N MET A 24 8.55 7.83 -2.21
CA MET A 24 9.15 9.15 -2.07
C MET A 24 8.12 10.21 -1.69
N LEU A 25 7.00 10.28 -2.41
CA LEU A 25 6.06 11.41 -2.34
C LEU A 25 5.39 11.52 -0.96
N MET A 26 5.13 10.39 -0.30
CA MET A 26 4.48 10.38 1.01
C MET A 26 5.32 11.10 2.08
N PRO A 27 6.55 10.66 2.39
CA PRO A 27 7.39 11.33 3.38
C PRO A 27 7.90 12.69 2.89
N LEU A 28 8.16 12.87 1.60
CA LEU A 28 8.64 14.13 1.05
C LEU A 28 7.68 15.29 1.35
N LEU A 29 6.42 15.14 0.98
CA LEU A 29 5.43 16.19 1.22
C LEU A 29 5.12 16.35 2.72
N ALA A 30 5.17 15.27 3.50
CA ALA A 30 5.03 15.34 4.94
C ALA A 30 6.11 16.24 5.56
N ILE A 31 7.36 16.10 5.16
CA ILE A 31 8.50 16.89 5.60
C ILE A 31 8.36 18.35 5.14
N ILE A 32 8.06 18.59 3.87
CA ILE A 32 7.94 19.95 3.35
C ILE A 32 6.81 20.71 4.04
N LEU A 33 5.63 20.08 4.20
CA LEU A 33 4.49 20.71 4.87
C LEU A 33 4.76 20.97 6.36
N GLU A 34 5.53 20.12 7.03
CA GLU A 34 5.97 20.38 8.42
C GLU A 34 6.90 21.58 8.48
N HIS A 35 7.87 21.71 7.57
CA HIS A 35 8.75 22.87 7.47
C HIS A 35 7.98 24.17 7.18
N LEU A 36 6.84 24.09 6.46
CA LEU A 36 5.95 25.22 6.22
C LEU A 36 5.04 25.54 7.42
N GLY A 37 5.15 24.81 8.53
CA GLY A 37 4.34 25.01 9.74
C GLY A 37 2.88 24.57 9.62
N VAL A 38 2.58 23.67 8.68
CA VAL A 38 1.24 23.09 8.53
C VAL A 38 0.98 22.12 9.68
N SER A 39 -0.20 22.20 10.33
CA SER A 39 -0.55 21.25 11.39
C SER A 39 -0.50 19.80 10.92
N SER A 40 -0.15 18.88 11.84
CA SER A 40 0.01 17.45 11.50
C SER A 40 -1.31 16.84 11.04
N SER A 41 -2.44 17.28 11.56
CA SER A 41 -3.78 16.82 11.14
C SER A 41 -4.09 17.22 9.69
N VAL A 42 -3.77 18.47 9.30
CA VAL A 42 -3.94 18.96 7.92
C VAL A 42 -2.96 18.26 6.99
N ASN A 43 -1.72 18.04 7.42
CA ASN A 43 -0.70 17.31 6.66
C ASN A 43 -1.15 15.83 6.43
N GLY A 44 -1.66 15.18 7.48
CA GLY A 44 -2.24 13.83 7.39
C GLY A 44 -3.47 13.77 6.47
N LEU A 45 -4.37 14.75 6.55
CA LEU A 45 -5.51 14.86 5.62
C LEU A 45 -5.03 15.04 4.18
N HIS A 46 -4.01 15.88 3.99
CA HIS A 46 -3.42 16.10 2.67
C HIS A 46 -2.84 14.81 2.07
N ALA A 47 -2.28 13.92 2.89
CA ALA A 47 -1.77 12.62 2.43
C ALA A 47 -2.88 11.71 1.86
N THR A 48 -4.14 11.87 2.31
CA THR A 48 -5.27 11.08 1.82
C THR A 48 -5.60 11.33 0.34
N GLY A 49 -5.16 12.47 -0.21
CA GLY A 49 -5.44 12.85 -1.61
C GLY A 49 -5.05 11.77 -2.62
N LEU A 50 -3.93 11.08 -2.40
CA LEU A 50 -3.49 9.98 -3.26
C LEU A 50 -4.51 8.83 -3.28
N TYR A 51 -4.98 8.40 -2.11
CA TYR A 51 -5.96 7.31 -1.99
C TYR A 51 -7.33 7.71 -2.51
N ILE A 52 -7.73 8.97 -2.36
CA ILE A 52 -8.95 9.52 -2.97
C ILE A 52 -8.87 9.40 -4.48
N GLY A 53 -7.74 9.75 -5.10
CA GLY A 53 -7.51 9.61 -6.53
C GLY A 53 -7.65 8.16 -7.00
N VAL A 54 -7.06 7.21 -6.29
CA VAL A 54 -7.18 5.76 -6.55
C VAL A 54 -8.64 5.31 -6.51
N LEU A 55 -9.38 5.71 -5.47
CA LEU A 55 -10.79 5.32 -5.31
C LEU A 55 -11.69 5.93 -6.39
N LEU A 56 -11.47 7.20 -6.75
CA LEU A 56 -12.23 7.87 -7.80
C LEU A 56 -12.01 7.23 -9.18
N ALA A 57 -10.79 6.80 -9.48
CA ALA A 57 -10.46 6.18 -10.76
C ALA A 57 -10.97 4.74 -10.89
N SER A 58 -10.93 3.97 -9.81
CA SER A 58 -11.17 2.51 -9.82
C SER A 58 -12.44 2.06 -10.56
N PRO A 59 -13.61 2.68 -10.38
CA PRO A 59 -14.84 2.23 -11.05
C PRO A 59 -14.83 2.44 -12.57
N PHE A 60 -13.97 3.32 -13.07
CA PHE A 60 -13.96 3.74 -14.47
C PHE A 60 -12.88 3.06 -15.31
N MET A 61 -12.07 2.16 -14.74
CA MET A 61 -10.91 1.61 -15.45
C MET A 61 -11.25 0.51 -16.45
N GLU A 62 -12.28 -0.29 -16.19
CA GLU A 62 -12.58 -1.48 -16.98
C GLU A 62 -13.01 -1.16 -18.42
N LYS A 63 -13.98 -0.25 -18.58
CA LYS A 63 -14.53 0.11 -19.90
C LYS A 63 -13.49 0.71 -20.86
N PRO A 64 -12.66 1.69 -20.47
CA PRO A 64 -11.58 2.20 -21.31
C PRO A 64 -10.57 1.13 -21.67
N MET A 65 -10.23 0.23 -20.72
CA MET A 65 -9.27 -0.84 -20.98
C MET A 65 -9.80 -1.85 -22.03
N GLN A 66 -11.09 -2.21 -21.97
CA GLN A 66 -11.71 -3.06 -22.99
C GLN A 66 -11.74 -2.38 -24.36
N LYS A 67 -12.01 -1.07 -24.41
CA LYS A 67 -12.15 -0.31 -25.66
C LYS A 67 -10.82 0.04 -26.31
N TYR A 68 -9.83 0.45 -25.55
CA TYR A 68 -8.56 0.98 -26.07
C TYR A 68 -7.37 0.04 -25.87
N GLY A 69 -7.53 -1.04 -25.08
CA GLY A 69 -6.46 -1.97 -24.72
C GLY A 69 -5.63 -1.51 -23.52
N PHE A 70 -4.64 -2.29 -23.16
CA PHE A 70 -3.82 -2.06 -21.96
C PHE A 70 -2.86 -0.87 -22.09
N LYS A 71 -2.16 -0.77 -23.25
CA LYS A 71 -1.09 0.21 -23.45
C LYS A 71 -1.54 1.66 -23.27
N PRO A 72 -2.64 2.15 -23.89
CA PRO A 72 -3.05 3.55 -23.72
C PRO A 72 -3.37 3.91 -22.28
N ILE A 73 -4.00 3.00 -21.52
CA ILE A 73 -4.34 3.23 -20.11
C ILE A 73 -3.06 3.40 -19.27
N ILE A 74 -2.07 2.53 -19.47
CA ILE A 74 -0.78 2.60 -18.78
C ILE A 74 -0.02 3.89 -19.16
N LEU A 75 -0.03 4.26 -20.44
CA LEU A 75 0.66 5.47 -20.92
C LEU A 75 0.03 6.76 -20.37
N ILE A 76 -1.30 6.85 -20.40
CA ILE A 76 -2.01 8.03 -19.88
C ILE A 76 -1.81 8.13 -18.36
N GLY A 77 -1.92 7.01 -17.63
CA GLY A 77 -1.68 6.97 -16.20
C GLY A 77 -0.26 7.41 -15.83
N GLY A 78 0.75 6.83 -16.48
CA GLY A 78 2.15 7.21 -16.25
C GLY A 78 2.46 8.66 -16.63
N LEU A 79 1.89 9.17 -17.72
CA LEU A 79 2.05 10.57 -18.14
C LEU A 79 1.42 11.52 -17.11
N LEU A 80 0.25 11.19 -16.58
CA LEU A 80 -0.41 11.99 -15.54
C LEU A 80 0.44 12.07 -14.27
N VAL A 81 1.08 10.97 -13.85
CA VAL A 81 2.02 10.96 -12.72
C VAL A 81 3.24 11.85 -13.01
N ILE A 82 3.88 11.69 -14.18
CA ILE A 82 5.06 12.46 -14.57
C ILE A 82 4.76 13.96 -14.58
N ILE A 83 3.68 14.37 -15.24
CA ILE A 83 3.28 15.78 -15.30
C ILE A 83 3.01 16.32 -13.89
N SER A 84 2.26 15.59 -13.08
CA SER A 84 1.96 15.99 -11.70
C SER A 84 3.23 16.18 -10.88
N LEU A 85 4.22 15.26 -10.98
CA LEU A 85 5.50 15.40 -10.29
C LEU A 85 6.26 16.65 -10.71
N LEU A 86 6.30 16.98 -12.01
CA LEU A 86 6.95 18.18 -12.53
C LEU A 86 6.23 19.48 -12.15
N MET A 87 4.93 19.40 -11.83
CA MET A 87 4.14 20.58 -11.45
C MET A 87 4.28 20.93 -9.95
N PHE A 88 4.71 20.01 -9.07
CA PHE A 88 4.87 20.31 -7.63
C PHE A 88 5.76 21.52 -7.34
N PRO A 89 6.94 21.69 -7.97
CA PRO A 89 7.82 22.82 -7.71
C PRO A 89 7.33 24.15 -8.28
N LEU A 90 6.30 24.16 -9.14
CA LEU A 90 5.87 25.39 -9.84
C LEU A 90 5.00 26.30 -8.97
N TRP A 91 4.23 25.71 -8.05
CA TRP A 91 3.31 26.50 -7.21
C TRP A 91 3.11 25.84 -5.85
N GLU A 92 3.70 26.45 -4.82
CA GLU A 92 3.72 25.91 -3.45
C GLU A 92 2.46 26.31 -2.68
N THR A 93 1.31 25.70 -3.00
CA THR A 93 0.06 25.89 -2.28
C THR A 93 -0.58 24.56 -1.91
N LEU A 94 -1.17 24.48 -0.72
CA LEU A 94 -1.80 23.26 -0.19
C LEU A 94 -2.84 22.68 -1.16
N TRP A 95 -3.73 23.53 -1.69
CA TRP A 95 -4.80 23.08 -2.59
C TRP A 95 -4.26 22.54 -3.91
N PHE A 96 -3.25 23.20 -4.48
CA PHE A 96 -2.63 22.76 -5.71
C PHE A 96 -1.93 21.42 -5.53
N TRP A 97 -1.17 21.26 -4.46
CA TRP A 97 -0.51 20.02 -4.12
C TRP A 97 -1.49 18.89 -3.79
N PHE A 98 -2.63 19.21 -3.16
CA PHE A 98 -3.68 18.23 -2.93
C PHE A 98 -4.27 17.71 -4.26
N ILE A 99 -4.57 18.62 -5.21
CA ILE A 99 -5.04 18.26 -6.55
C ILE A 99 -4.02 17.38 -7.28
N LEU A 100 -2.73 17.73 -7.19
CA LEU A 100 -1.66 16.92 -7.80
C LEU A 100 -1.58 15.52 -7.16
N ARG A 101 -1.74 15.40 -5.83
CA ARG A 101 -1.82 14.08 -5.16
C ARG A 101 -3.02 13.25 -5.66
N VAL A 102 -4.17 13.87 -5.82
CA VAL A 102 -5.36 13.20 -6.41
C VAL A 102 -5.06 12.77 -7.85
N ALA A 103 -4.46 13.63 -8.65
CA ALA A 103 -4.07 13.32 -10.04
C ALA A 103 -3.07 12.16 -10.10
N ILE A 104 -2.06 12.14 -9.22
CA ILE A 104 -1.13 11.02 -9.10
C ILE A 104 -1.87 9.73 -8.71
N GLY A 105 -2.78 9.79 -7.74
CA GLY A 105 -3.59 8.63 -7.35
C GLY A 105 -4.40 8.05 -8.51
N ILE A 106 -5.00 8.91 -9.35
CA ILE A 106 -5.69 8.50 -10.57
C ILE A 106 -4.71 7.85 -11.56
N GLY A 107 -3.57 8.49 -11.82
CA GLY A 107 -2.55 8.01 -12.75
C GLY A 107 -1.94 6.67 -12.31
N ASP A 108 -1.61 6.53 -11.05
CA ASP A 108 -1.09 5.30 -10.46
C ASP A 108 -2.11 4.17 -10.53
N ASN A 109 -3.40 4.45 -10.23
CA ASN A 109 -4.44 3.45 -10.37
C ASN A 109 -4.57 2.95 -11.82
N MET A 110 -4.54 3.87 -12.80
CA MET A 110 -4.55 3.51 -14.23
C MET A 110 -3.36 2.61 -14.59
N LEU A 111 -2.16 2.99 -14.16
CA LEU A 111 -0.94 2.25 -14.43
C LEU A 111 -0.98 0.86 -13.78
N HIS A 112 -1.33 0.78 -12.50
CA HIS A 112 -1.38 -0.47 -11.75
C HIS A 112 -2.47 -1.41 -12.25
N PHE A 113 -3.67 -0.90 -12.49
CA PHE A 113 -4.78 -1.69 -13.03
C PHE A 113 -4.43 -2.27 -14.40
N GLY A 114 -3.86 -1.43 -15.29
CA GLY A 114 -3.45 -1.86 -16.63
C GLY A 114 -2.32 -2.88 -16.60
N THR A 115 -1.25 -2.63 -15.83
CA THR A 115 -0.07 -3.52 -15.76
C THR A 115 -0.40 -4.84 -15.07
N GLN A 116 -1.10 -4.80 -13.94
CA GLN A 116 -1.50 -5.99 -13.20
C GLN A 116 -2.42 -6.89 -14.02
N THR A 117 -3.44 -6.31 -14.66
CA THR A 117 -4.37 -7.07 -15.49
C THR A 117 -3.65 -7.66 -16.70
N TRP A 118 -2.77 -6.89 -17.34
CA TRP A 118 -1.99 -7.40 -18.48
C TRP A 118 -1.07 -8.56 -18.10
N ILE A 119 -0.36 -8.45 -16.97
CA ILE A 119 0.51 -9.52 -16.47
C ILE A 119 -0.30 -10.77 -16.14
N THR A 120 -1.41 -10.62 -15.41
CA THR A 120 -2.23 -11.75 -14.93
C THR A 120 -2.93 -12.50 -16.07
N THR A 121 -3.39 -11.78 -17.09
CA THR A 121 -4.09 -12.37 -18.24
C THR A 121 -3.12 -12.97 -19.27
N SER A 122 -1.90 -12.43 -19.37
CA SER A 122 -0.89 -12.93 -20.31
C SER A 122 -0.03 -14.07 -19.77
N ALA A 123 -0.05 -14.33 -18.45
CA ALA A 123 0.75 -15.37 -17.83
C ALA A 123 0.07 -16.75 -17.94
N ASP A 124 0.85 -17.77 -18.29
CA ASP A 124 0.40 -19.15 -18.25
C ASP A 124 -0.07 -19.55 -16.85
N LYS A 125 -1.07 -20.42 -16.74
CA LYS A 125 -1.61 -20.88 -15.45
C LYS A 125 -0.52 -21.37 -14.48
N LYS A 126 0.53 -22.02 -15.00
CA LYS A 126 1.66 -22.55 -14.19
C LYS A 126 2.59 -21.46 -13.65
N THR A 127 2.72 -20.33 -14.32
CA THR A 127 3.68 -19.26 -13.98
C THR A 127 3.00 -18.00 -13.45
N ARG A 128 1.67 -17.95 -13.45
CA ARG A 128 0.87 -16.77 -13.04
C ARG A 128 1.19 -16.32 -11.62
N GLY A 129 1.27 -17.24 -10.66
CA GLY A 129 1.60 -16.93 -9.29
C GLY A 129 2.98 -16.25 -9.15
N ARG A 130 4.00 -16.79 -9.87
CA ARG A 130 5.34 -16.19 -9.91
C ARG A 130 5.32 -14.77 -10.49
N SER A 131 4.55 -14.56 -11.56
CA SER A 131 4.44 -13.24 -12.20
C SER A 131 3.78 -12.20 -11.30
N ILE A 132 2.74 -12.60 -10.56
CA ILE A 132 2.07 -11.74 -9.57
C ILE A 132 3.02 -11.43 -8.39
N SER A 133 3.77 -12.42 -7.92
CA SER A 133 4.76 -12.21 -6.85
C SER A 133 5.87 -11.23 -7.28
N LEU A 134 6.40 -11.37 -8.51
CA LEU A 134 7.39 -10.44 -9.05
C LEU A 134 6.83 -9.02 -9.18
N TYR A 135 5.57 -8.88 -9.59
CA TYR A 135 4.86 -7.59 -9.62
C TYR A 135 4.83 -6.95 -8.23
N GLY A 136 4.36 -7.66 -7.22
CA GLY A 136 4.28 -7.16 -5.85
C GLY A 136 5.64 -6.83 -5.24
N MET A 137 6.65 -7.71 -5.46
CA MET A 137 8.02 -7.46 -5.01
C MET A 137 8.64 -6.22 -5.66
N SER A 138 8.39 -6.00 -6.95
CA SER A 138 8.94 -4.85 -7.68
C SER A 138 8.34 -3.54 -7.17
N PHE A 139 7.02 -3.51 -6.93
CA PHE A 139 6.37 -2.37 -6.28
C PHE A 139 6.96 -2.12 -4.89
N GLY A 140 6.99 -3.15 -4.05
CA GLY A 140 7.51 -3.06 -2.68
C GLY A 140 8.97 -2.61 -2.63
N LEU A 141 9.82 -3.07 -3.56
CA LEU A 141 11.21 -2.63 -3.64
C LEU A 141 11.31 -1.15 -4.02
N GLY A 142 10.55 -0.71 -5.03
CA GLY A 142 10.49 0.71 -5.39
C GLY A 142 10.01 1.57 -4.23
N PHE A 143 8.91 1.15 -3.60
CA PHE A 143 8.32 1.84 -2.44
C PHE A 143 9.28 1.93 -1.24
N ALA A 144 10.06 0.88 -0.99
CA ALA A 144 11.07 0.85 0.05
C ALA A 144 12.25 1.81 -0.23
N ILE A 145 12.68 1.93 -1.49
CA ILE A 145 13.79 2.80 -1.89
C ILE A 145 13.34 4.28 -2.00
N GLY A 146 12.07 4.52 -2.29
CA GLY A 146 11.51 5.86 -2.53
C GLY A 146 11.89 6.91 -1.48
N PRO A 147 11.76 6.64 -0.17
CA PRO A 147 12.10 7.60 0.88
C PRO A 147 13.54 8.12 0.84
N LEU A 148 14.49 7.35 0.27
CA LEU A 148 15.89 7.79 0.12
C LEU A 148 16.02 9.05 -0.76
N LEU A 149 15.09 9.26 -1.69
CA LEU A 149 15.09 10.46 -2.52
C LEU A 149 14.75 11.74 -1.75
N THR A 150 14.16 11.64 -0.54
CA THR A 150 13.89 12.82 0.30
C THR A 150 15.17 13.53 0.75
N ARG A 151 16.32 12.83 0.77
CA ARG A 151 17.64 13.42 1.05
C ARG A 151 18.00 14.54 0.07
N LEU A 152 17.49 14.48 -1.15
CA LEU A 152 17.72 15.52 -2.15
C LEU A 152 17.10 16.87 -1.76
N LEU A 153 16.20 16.91 -0.74
CA LEU A 153 15.69 18.18 -0.16
C LEU A 153 16.80 19.06 0.39
N GLU A 154 17.84 18.47 0.95
CA GLU A 154 18.98 19.22 1.51
C GLU A 154 19.72 20.03 0.42
N VAL A 155 19.65 19.57 -0.83
CA VAL A 155 20.28 20.26 -1.97
C VAL A 155 19.32 21.27 -2.59
N ASN A 156 18.10 20.83 -2.91
CA ASN A 156 17.06 21.68 -3.49
C ASN A 156 15.69 21.00 -3.36
N GLN A 157 14.67 21.78 -3.01
CA GLN A 157 13.30 21.30 -2.79
C GLN A 157 12.67 20.68 -4.06
N ALA A 158 13.04 21.13 -5.25
CA ALA A 158 12.51 20.60 -6.51
C ALA A 158 13.17 19.28 -6.95
N LEU A 159 14.40 19.00 -6.48
CA LEU A 159 15.20 17.85 -6.95
C LEU A 159 14.51 16.50 -6.76
N PRO A 160 13.91 16.15 -5.62
CA PRO A 160 13.24 14.86 -5.46
C PRO A 160 12.16 14.64 -6.53
N PHE A 161 11.34 15.66 -6.79
CA PHE A 161 10.28 15.61 -7.79
C PHE A 161 10.83 15.44 -9.21
N ILE A 162 11.86 16.23 -9.58
CA ILE A 162 12.49 16.20 -10.91
C ILE A 162 13.16 14.84 -11.14
N VAL A 163 13.92 14.33 -10.17
CA VAL A 163 14.60 13.03 -10.28
C VAL A 163 13.58 11.90 -10.43
N SER A 164 12.53 11.90 -9.60
CA SER A 164 11.47 10.90 -9.71
C SER A 164 10.74 10.98 -11.06
N ALA A 165 10.41 12.20 -11.53
CA ALA A 165 9.79 12.41 -12.85
C ALA A 165 10.69 11.95 -13.99
N LEU A 166 12.00 12.23 -13.91
CA LEU A 166 12.97 11.80 -14.93
C LEU A 166 13.07 10.28 -15.00
N LEU A 167 13.24 9.60 -13.86
CA LEU A 167 13.27 8.14 -13.79
C LEU A 167 11.97 7.52 -14.32
N SER A 168 10.82 8.12 -13.94
CA SER A 168 9.51 7.70 -14.45
C SER A 168 9.41 7.87 -15.96
N THR A 169 9.91 8.99 -16.51
CA THR A 169 9.90 9.26 -17.95
C THR A 169 10.76 8.27 -18.73
N ILE A 170 11.95 7.92 -18.20
CA ILE A 170 12.84 6.95 -18.85
C ILE A 170 12.13 5.59 -18.96
N VAL A 171 11.56 5.09 -17.88
CA VAL A 171 10.89 3.80 -17.90
C VAL A 171 9.56 3.84 -18.67
N TRP A 172 8.80 4.93 -18.55
CA TRP A 172 7.58 5.16 -19.30
C TRP A 172 7.84 5.16 -20.83
N SER A 173 8.95 5.76 -21.29
CA SER A 173 9.31 5.80 -22.70
C SER A 173 9.54 4.41 -23.31
N LEU A 174 10.01 3.42 -22.50
CA LEU A 174 10.13 2.04 -22.96
C LEU A 174 8.79 1.43 -23.36
N MET A 175 7.69 1.89 -22.74
CA MET A 175 6.36 1.42 -23.05
C MET A 175 5.89 1.84 -24.45
N LEU A 176 6.45 2.90 -25.02
CA LEU A 176 6.15 3.35 -26.40
C LEU A 176 6.50 2.27 -27.44
N PHE A 177 7.52 1.46 -27.17
CA PHE A 177 7.98 0.37 -28.06
C PHE A 177 7.19 -0.93 -27.89
N VAL A 178 6.34 -1.04 -26.87
CA VAL A 178 5.49 -2.22 -26.61
C VAL A 178 4.25 -2.17 -27.52
N ARG A 179 3.90 -3.28 -28.16
CA ARG A 179 2.66 -3.40 -28.95
C ARG A 179 1.44 -3.49 -28.02
N ASN A 180 0.38 -2.76 -28.37
CA ASN A 180 -0.88 -2.83 -27.60
C ASN A 180 -1.51 -4.24 -27.70
N LYS A 181 -2.13 -4.67 -26.60
CA LYS A 181 -3.00 -5.85 -26.54
C LYS A 181 -4.33 -5.47 -25.89
N PHE A 182 -5.36 -6.21 -26.23
CA PHE A 182 -6.70 -6.06 -25.68
C PHE A 182 -6.98 -7.19 -24.67
N PRO A 183 -7.80 -6.95 -23.64
CA PRO A 183 -8.28 -8.03 -22.78
C PRO A 183 -9.12 -9.04 -23.59
N ASP A 184 -8.97 -10.34 -23.29
CA ASP A 184 -9.85 -11.35 -23.86
C ASP A 184 -11.25 -11.20 -23.28
N THR A 185 -12.22 -10.85 -24.11
CA THR A 185 -13.62 -10.61 -23.72
C THR A 185 -14.36 -11.86 -23.27
N SER A 186 -13.83 -13.05 -23.50
CA SER A 186 -14.47 -14.34 -23.20
C SER A 186 -14.50 -14.71 -21.70
N VAL A 187 -13.78 -14.01 -20.83
CA VAL A 187 -13.61 -14.40 -19.41
C VAL A 187 -14.54 -13.62 -18.46
N ASN A 188 -15.17 -12.52 -18.89
CA ASN A 188 -15.89 -11.60 -18.01
C ASN A 188 -17.43 -11.65 -18.08
N ALA A 189 -18.01 -12.68 -18.67
CA ALA A 189 -19.46 -12.92 -18.60
C ALA A 189 -19.84 -13.67 -17.31
N VAL A 190 -19.38 -13.17 -16.15
CA VAL A 190 -20.10 -13.47 -14.90
C VAL A 190 -21.17 -12.40 -14.75
N GLU A 191 -22.38 -12.74 -15.16
CA GLU A 191 -23.60 -11.98 -14.91
C GLU A 191 -23.69 -11.65 -13.42
N THR A 192 -23.26 -10.48 -13.03
CA THR A 192 -23.49 -9.92 -11.70
C THR A 192 -24.84 -9.25 -11.69
N SER A 193 -25.90 -9.99 -11.38
CA SER A 193 -27.16 -9.38 -10.95
C SER A 193 -26.87 -8.49 -9.73
N LYS A 194 -27.17 -7.18 -9.80
CA LYS A 194 -26.88 -6.18 -8.76
C LYS A 194 -27.39 -6.57 -7.36
N ASP A 195 -28.55 -7.20 -7.28
CA ASP A 195 -29.15 -7.63 -6.01
C ASP A 195 -28.42 -8.77 -5.30
N SER A 196 -27.69 -9.60 -6.05
CA SER A 196 -26.86 -10.66 -5.52
C SER A 196 -25.56 -10.16 -4.88
N SER A 197 -25.00 -9.02 -5.34
CA SER A 197 -23.71 -8.52 -4.87
C SER A 197 -23.77 -7.98 -3.44
N ILE A 198 -24.74 -7.14 -3.11
CA ILE A 198 -24.88 -6.54 -1.76
C ILE A 198 -25.12 -7.64 -0.71
N LYS A 199 -25.97 -8.61 -1.01
CA LYS A 199 -26.22 -9.74 -0.11
C LYS A 199 -24.94 -10.55 0.14
N ARG A 200 -24.14 -10.78 -0.91
CA ARG A 200 -22.84 -11.46 -0.79
C ARG A 200 -21.86 -10.67 0.09
N PHE A 201 -21.78 -9.34 -0.07
CA PHE A 201 -20.93 -8.50 0.78
C PHE A 201 -21.33 -8.58 2.26
N ILE A 202 -22.63 -8.44 2.56
CA ILE A 202 -23.13 -8.53 3.92
C ILE A 202 -22.85 -9.92 4.53
N GLN A 203 -23.10 -10.98 3.78
CA GLN A 203 -22.82 -12.35 4.21
C GLN A 203 -21.32 -12.57 4.47
N THR A 204 -20.47 -12.14 3.55
CA THR A 204 -19.01 -12.22 3.67
C THR A 204 -18.52 -11.49 4.90
N THR A 205 -18.99 -10.25 5.12
CA THR A 205 -18.63 -9.45 6.30
C THR A 205 -19.06 -10.15 7.59
N LYS A 206 -20.28 -10.71 7.67
CA LYS A 206 -20.75 -11.44 8.86
C LYS A 206 -19.87 -12.65 9.20
N ILE A 207 -19.40 -13.39 8.20
CA ILE A 207 -18.58 -14.59 8.40
C ILE A 207 -17.12 -14.22 8.71
N ALA A 208 -16.52 -13.31 7.93
CA ALA A 208 -15.09 -13.09 7.89
C ALA A 208 -14.62 -11.71 8.37
N TRP A 209 -15.47 -10.93 9.09
CA TRP A 209 -15.13 -9.57 9.53
C TRP A 209 -13.79 -9.48 10.27
N ILE A 210 -13.46 -10.52 11.05
CA ILE A 210 -12.21 -10.56 11.80
C ILE A 210 -10.98 -10.70 10.91
N ALA A 211 -11.12 -11.34 9.75
CA ALA A 211 -10.04 -11.46 8.77
C ALA A 211 -9.85 -10.18 7.94
N LEU A 212 -10.76 -9.20 8.03
CA LEU A 212 -10.62 -7.87 7.42
C LEU A 212 -9.77 -6.93 8.28
N LEU A 213 -9.61 -7.23 9.58
CA LEU A 213 -8.83 -6.39 10.49
C LEU A 213 -7.33 -6.34 10.16
N PRO A 214 -6.63 -7.45 9.84
CA PRO A 214 -5.22 -7.40 9.44
C PRO A 214 -4.96 -6.56 8.18
N PRO A 215 -5.71 -6.66 7.06
CA PRO A 215 -5.60 -5.74 5.95
C PRO A 215 -5.83 -4.27 6.32
N PHE A 216 -6.84 -3.97 7.14
CA PHE A 216 -7.07 -2.62 7.65
C PHE A 216 -5.87 -2.11 8.45
N ALA A 217 -5.35 -2.94 9.39
CA ALA A 217 -4.19 -2.58 10.19
C ALA A 217 -2.96 -2.28 9.34
N TYR A 218 -2.72 -3.11 8.33
CA TYR A 218 -1.59 -2.91 7.44
C TYR A 218 -1.70 -1.60 6.66
N GLY A 219 -2.88 -1.30 6.10
CA GLY A 219 -3.11 -0.04 5.42
C GLY A 219 -2.95 1.18 6.33
N PHE A 220 -3.52 1.10 7.55
CA PHE A 220 -3.35 2.15 8.56
C PHE A 220 -1.88 2.37 8.90
N LEU A 221 -1.15 1.30 9.20
CA LEU A 221 0.24 1.34 9.64
C LEU A 221 1.16 1.84 8.51
N GLU A 222 1.05 1.28 7.31
CA GLU A 222 1.88 1.65 6.17
C GLU A 222 1.72 3.13 5.82
N ALA A 223 0.49 3.60 5.66
CA ALA A 223 0.22 4.99 5.32
C ALA A 223 0.64 5.96 6.46
N THR A 224 0.41 5.59 7.71
CA THR A 224 0.80 6.39 8.89
C THR A 224 2.31 6.48 9.03
N LEU A 225 3.04 5.37 8.85
CA LEU A 225 4.51 5.38 8.92
C LEU A 225 5.15 6.22 7.81
N HIS A 226 4.57 6.22 6.61
CA HIS A 226 5.15 6.97 5.50
C HIS A 226 4.75 8.46 5.51
N ALA A 227 3.55 8.80 5.94
CA ALA A 227 3.05 10.18 5.90
C ALA A 227 3.15 10.93 7.23
N THR A 228 3.07 10.25 8.38
CA THR A 228 2.98 10.93 9.69
C THR A 228 4.24 10.75 10.53
N PHE A 229 4.92 9.59 10.45
CA PHE A 229 6.17 9.40 11.19
C PHE A 229 7.26 10.42 10.82
N PRO A 230 7.46 10.85 9.55
CA PRO A 230 8.42 11.91 9.24
C PRO A 230 8.14 13.22 9.98
N ILE A 231 6.86 13.61 10.12
CA ILE A 231 6.43 14.80 10.86
C ILE A 231 6.84 14.67 12.32
N TYR A 232 6.47 13.56 12.95
CA TYR A 232 6.79 13.28 14.34
C TYR A 232 8.29 13.24 14.58
N GLY A 233 9.04 12.53 13.71
CA GLY A 233 10.49 12.40 13.81
C GLY A 233 11.22 13.75 13.76
N LEU A 234 10.78 14.68 12.91
CA LEU A 234 11.32 16.03 12.87
C LEU A 234 11.05 16.78 14.19
N ARG A 235 9.84 16.67 14.77
CA ARG A 235 9.48 17.32 16.03
C ARG A 235 10.27 16.83 17.23
N ILE A 236 10.66 15.54 17.25
CA ILE A 236 11.51 14.99 18.30
C ILE A 236 13.03 15.15 18.02
N GLY A 237 13.39 15.88 16.94
CA GLY A 237 14.75 16.30 16.66
C GLY A 237 15.56 15.37 15.74
N HIS A 238 14.91 14.43 15.04
CA HIS A 238 15.60 13.64 14.00
C HIS A 238 15.74 14.41 12.70
N GLU A 239 16.84 14.24 12.02
CA GLU A 239 17.13 14.86 10.71
C GLU A 239 16.45 14.11 9.57
N VAL A 240 16.16 14.81 8.46
CA VAL A 240 15.58 14.24 7.24
C VAL A 240 16.38 13.05 6.73
N ASP A 241 17.71 13.16 6.77
CA ASP A 241 18.63 12.09 6.37
C ASP A 241 18.38 10.79 7.15
N THR A 242 18.28 10.89 8.47
CA THR A 242 18.00 9.76 9.37
C THR A 242 16.62 9.15 9.09
N LEU A 243 15.58 9.98 8.96
CA LEU A 243 14.23 9.52 8.69
C LEU A 243 14.12 8.81 7.34
N SER A 244 14.83 9.32 6.33
CA SER A 244 14.90 8.71 4.99
C SER A 244 15.43 7.29 4.98
N LEU A 245 16.25 6.92 5.99
CA LEU A 245 16.82 5.58 6.16
C LEU A 245 15.97 4.67 7.05
N ILE A 246 15.31 5.23 8.09
CA ILE A 246 14.49 4.43 9.02
C ILE A 246 13.26 3.85 8.32
N ILE A 247 12.56 4.65 7.50
CA ILE A 247 11.33 4.21 6.81
C ILE A 247 11.58 2.99 5.91
N PRO A 248 12.62 2.95 5.07
CA PRO A 248 12.97 1.76 4.28
C PRO A 248 13.22 0.49 5.09
N CYS A 249 13.67 0.61 6.34
CA CYS A 249 13.93 -0.56 7.19
C CYS A 249 12.66 -1.35 7.49
N PHE A 250 11.53 -0.67 7.68
CA PHE A 250 10.24 -1.34 7.84
C PHE A 250 9.85 -2.12 6.57
N ALA A 251 9.93 -1.49 5.40
CA ALA A 251 9.64 -2.15 4.13
C ALA A 251 10.61 -3.30 3.82
N GLY A 252 11.90 -3.13 4.12
CA GLY A 252 12.92 -4.18 3.98
C GLY A 252 12.63 -5.40 4.87
N GLY A 253 12.29 -5.17 6.13
CA GLY A 253 11.87 -6.23 7.05
C GLY A 253 10.64 -7.00 6.54
N SER A 254 9.65 -6.28 6.01
CA SER A 254 8.44 -6.85 5.39
C SER A 254 8.78 -7.79 4.23
N LEU A 255 9.65 -7.37 3.32
CA LEU A 255 10.04 -8.18 2.16
C LEU A 255 10.72 -9.49 2.55
N ILE A 256 11.58 -9.45 3.58
CA ILE A 256 12.31 -10.64 4.06
C ILE A 256 11.35 -11.66 4.70
N SER A 257 10.36 -11.20 5.46
CA SER A 257 9.51 -12.06 6.28
C SER A 257 8.27 -12.61 5.56
N GLN A 258 7.86 -12.00 4.46
CA GLN A 258 6.58 -12.31 3.80
C GLN A 258 6.46 -13.78 3.41
N LEU A 259 7.48 -14.37 2.80
CA LEU A 259 7.49 -15.76 2.39
C LEU A 259 7.60 -16.72 3.60
N PRO A 260 8.56 -16.58 4.52
CA PRO A 260 8.67 -17.42 5.70
C PRO A 260 7.41 -17.44 6.57
N LEU A 261 6.80 -16.27 6.82
CA LEU A 261 5.59 -16.18 7.63
C LEU A 261 4.39 -16.80 6.93
N GLY A 262 4.29 -16.68 5.61
CA GLY A 262 3.28 -17.38 4.82
C GLY A 262 3.35 -18.91 5.02
N ILE A 263 4.54 -19.49 4.83
CA ILE A 263 4.77 -20.94 5.02
C ILE A 263 4.50 -21.38 6.47
N LEU A 264 4.94 -20.57 7.44
CA LEU A 264 4.74 -20.87 8.85
C LEU A 264 3.25 -20.84 9.23
N SER A 265 2.50 -19.90 8.65
CA SER A 265 1.07 -19.77 8.88
C SER A 265 0.25 -20.97 8.37
N ASP A 266 0.70 -21.58 7.26
CA ASP A 266 0.09 -22.79 6.72
C ASP A 266 0.29 -24.00 7.65
N LYS A 267 1.43 -24.07 8.37
CA LYS A 267 1.77 -25.18 9.29
C LYS A 267 1.16 -25.04 10.68
N ILE A 268 1.21 -23.85 11.27
CA ILE A 268 0.80 -23.61 12.69
C ILE A 268 -0.66 -23.15 12.78
N GLY A 269 -1.20 -22.62 11.68
CA GLY A 269 -2.53 -22.04 11.60
C GLY A 269 -2.50 -20.51 11.58
N ARG A 270 -3.21 -19.94 10.61
CA ARG A 270 -3.15 -18.51 10.25
C ARG A 270 -3.51 -17.59 11.40
N ARG A 271 -4.58 -17.89 12.13
CA ARG A 271 -5.00 -17.10 13.29
C ARG A 271 -3.94 -17.02 14.39
N LYS A 272 -3.27 -18.15 14.69
CA LYS A 272 -2.22 -18.20 15.73
C LYS A 272 -1.03 -17.34 15.34
N ILE A 273 -0.60 -17.45 14.07
CA ILE A 273 0.50 -16.65 13.55
C ILE A 273 0.12 -15.17 13.52
N LEU A 274 -1.07 -14.81 13.06
CA LEU A 274 -1.54 -13.42 13.07
C LEU A 274 -1.52 -12.83 14.48
N LEU A 275 -2.06 -13.54 15.49
CA LEU A 275 -2.01 -13.09 16.88
C LEU A 275 -0.58 -12.88 17.36
N PHE A 276 0.32 -13.82 17.05
CA PHE A 276 1.72 -13.76 17.46
C PHE A 276 2.44 -12.56 16.84
N ILE A 277 2.36 -12.38 15.52
CA ILE A 277 3.06 -11.31 14.82
C ILE A 277 2.49 -9.93 15.14
N VAL A 278 1.16 -9.79 15.30
CA VAL A 278 0.55 -8.50 15.70
C VAL A 278 0.98 -8.12 17.11
N SER A 279 1.03 -9.09 18.03
CA SER A 279 1.50 -8.84 19.41
C SER A 279 2.97 -8.43 19.44
N LEU A 280 3.84 -9.10 18.67
CA LEU A 280 5.25 -8.70 18.58
C LEU A 280 5.44 -7.34 17.91
N GLY A 281 4.68 -7.05 16.85
CA GLY A 281 4.67 -5.74 16.21
C GLY A 281 4.22 -4.63 17.17
N MET A 282 3.19 -4.89 17.97
CA MET A 282 2.77 -3.99 19.04
C MET A 282 3.90 -3.74 20.04
N CYS A 283 4.60 -4.78 20.48
CA CYS A 283 5.77 -4.63 21.36
C CYS A 283 6.89 -3.79 20.73
N CYS A 284 7.13 -3.94 19.42
CA CYS A 284 8.13 -3.13 18.71
C CYS A 284 7.74 -1.64 18.75
N PHE A 285 6.48 -1.28 18.52
CA PHE A 285 6.05 0.13 18.57
C PHE A 285 5.99 0.68 19.99
N ILE A 286 5.65 -0.14 20.99
CA ILE A 286 5.78 0.26 22.40
C ILE A 286 7.27 0.50 22.74
N GLY A 287 8.17 -0.39 22.31
CA GLY A 287 9.62 -0.21 22.47
C GLY A 287 10.12 1.05 21.77
N ALA A 288 9.61 1.36 20.56
CA ALA A 288 9.93 2.57 19.85
C ALA A 288 9.49 3.83 20.63
N ALA A 289 8.35 3.80 21.30
CA ALA A 289 7.89 4.91 22.14
C ALA A 289 8.83 5.21 23.33
N PHE A 290 9.47 4.19 23.92
CA PHE A 290 10.44 4.38 25.00
C PHE A 290 11.84 4.75 24.53
N LEU A 291 12.19 4.38 23.31
CA LEU A 291 13.55 4.52 22.75
C LEU A 291 13.60 5.46 21.55
N GLU A 292 12.62 6.34 21.40
CA GLU A 292 12.45 7.19 20.22
C GLU A 292 13.58 8.20 19.99
N SER A 293 14.34 8.56 21.04
CA SER A 293 15.53 9.41 20.93
C SER A 293 16.75 8.65 20.37
N SER A 294 16.73 7.33 20.37
CA SER A 294 17.85 6.51 19.89
C SER A 294 17.62 6.08 18.42
N VAL A 295 18.38 6.69 17.52
CA VAL A 295 18.36 6.34 16.09
C VAL A 295 18.60 4.86 15.83
N ILE A 296 19.59 4.27 16.53
CA ILE A 296 19.92 2.84 16.39
C ILE A 296 18.74 1.96 16.83
N ALA A 297 18.07 2.33 17.94
CA ALA A 297 16.91 1.59 18.41
C ALA A 297 15.75 1.66 17.40
N LEU A 298 15.51 2.84 16.81
CA LEU A 298 14.50 3.00 15.78
C LEU A 298 14.80 2.15 14.53
N PHE A 299 16.05 2.10 14.05
CA PHE A 299 16.44 1.20 12.95
C PHE A 299 16.10 -0.26 13.25
N ILE A 300 16.47 -0.74 14.43
CA ILE A 300 16.23 -2.12 14.85
C ILE A 300 14.73 -2.38 14.97
N LEU A 301 14.01 -1.51 15.67
CA LEU A 301 12.58 -1.70 15.95
C LEU A 301 11.71 -1.56 14.70
N PHE A 302 12.03 -0.68 13.76
CA PHE A 302 11.33 -0.58 12.47
C PHE A 302 11.59 -1.81 11.60
N THR A 303 12.84 -2.34 11.58
CA THR A 303 13.14 -3.58 10.88
C THR A 303 12.35 -4.75 11.47
N LEU A 304 12.37 -4.90 12.80
CA LEU A 304 11.61 -5.95 13.50
C LEU A 304 10.09 -5.79 13.30
N ALA A 305 9.57 -4.57 13.40
CA ALA A 305 8.16 -4.29 13.11
C ALA A 305 7.81 -4.70 11.67
N GLY A 306 8.65 -4.36 10.69
CA GLY A 306 8.49 -4.81 9.31
C GLY A 306 8.49 -6.33 9.18
N ILE A 307 9.41 -7.03 9.85
CA ILE A 307 9.45 -8.49 9.88
C ILE A 307 8.14 -9.08 10.43
N PHE A 308 7.61 -8.54 11.52
CA PHE A 308 6.41 -9.09 12.14
C PHE A 308 5.13 -8.66 11.43
N VAL A 309 4.89 -7.37 11.23
CA VAL A 309 3.59 -6.88 10.76
C VAL A 309 3.53 -6.59 9.26
N GLY A 310 4.66 -6.63 8.56
CA GLY A 310 4.70 -6.37 7.11
C GLY A 310 3.91 -7.38 6.26
N SER A 311 3.65 -8.57 6.78
CA SER A 311 2.87 -9.61 6.09
C SER A 311 1.37 -9.60 6.44
N LEU A 312 0.88 -8.61 7.23
CA LEU A 312 -0.51 -8.60 7.70
C LEU A 312 -1.54 -8.61 6.59
N TYR A 313 -1.28 -7.89 5.48
CA TYR A 313 -2.20 -7.87 4.35
C TYR A 313 -2.36 -9.25 3.71
N SER A 314 -1.25 -9.88 3.36
CA SER A 314 -1.27 -11.20 2.70
C SER A 314 -1.79 -12.32 3.60
N LEU A 315 -1.41 -12.30 4.88
CA LEU A 315 -1.91 -13.26 5.87
C LEU A 315 -3.39 -13.03 6.19
N GLY A 316 -3.86 -11.78 6.19
CA GLY A 316 -5.27 -11.43 6.34
C GLY A 316 -6.12 -11.99 5.21
N ILE A 317 -5.69 -11.82 3.95
CA ILE A 317 -6.33 -12.44 2.79
C ILE A 317 -6.35 -13.96 2.93
N SER A 318 -5.22 -14.54 3.30
CA SER A 318 -5.13 -15.99 3.50
C SER A 318 -6.05 -16.48 4.61
N TYR A 319 -6.18 -15.75 5.71
CA TYR A 319 -7.10 -16.09 6.79
C TYR A 319 -8.57 -15.93 6.36
N MET A 320 -8.88 -14.93 5.55
CA MET A 320 -10.21 -14.75 4.97
C MET A 320 -10.59 -15.92 4.05
N THR A 321 -9.65 -16.42 3.24
CA THR A 321 -9.90 -17.59 2.36
C THR A 321 -10.21 -18.87 3.13
N ASP A 322 -9.64 -19.04 4.33
CA ASP A 322 -9.93 -20.19 5.19
C ASP A 322 -11.33 -20.13 5.85
N LEU A 323 -11.90 -18.94 5.97
CA LEU A 323 -13.20 -18.72 6.62
C LEU A 323 -14.37 -18.76 5.62
N LEU A 324 -14.13 -18.55 4.35
CA LEU A 324 -15.17 -18.36 3.34
C LEU A 324 -15.29 -19.55 2.39
N PRO A 325 -16.52 -19.92 2.00
CA PRO A 325 -16.72 -20.86 0.89
C PRO A 325 -16.25 -20.23 -0.43
N GLN A 326 -15.91 -21.07 -1.41
CA GLN A 326 -15.36 -20.63 -2.71
C GLN A 326 -16.23 -19.59 -3.43
N SER A 327 -17.56 -19.68 -3.30
CA SER A 327 -18.53 -18.75 -3.92
C SER A 327 -18.41 -17.31 -3.38
N LEU A 328 -17.91 -17.11 -2.17
CA LEU A 328 -17.77 -15.80 -1.51
C LEU A 328 -16.34 -15.24 -1.58
N LEU A 329 -15.34 -15.99 -2.07
CA LEU A 329 -13.96 -15.54 -2.16
C LEU A 329 -13.76 -14.24 -2.96
N PRO A 330 -14.43 -14.02 -4.12
CA PRO A 330 -14.30 -12.74 -4.83
C PRO A 330 -14.77 -11.54 -3.99
N ALA A 331 -15.89 -11.69 -3.28
CA ALA A 331 -16.39 -10.65 -2.37
C ALA A 331 -15.45 -10.43 -1.18
N GLY A 332 -14.86 -11.51 -0.63
CA GLY A 332 -13.88 -11.45 0.44
C GLY A 332 -12.61 -10.70 0.05
N ASN A 333 -12.05 -10.97 -1.13
CA ASN A 333 -10.87 -10.28 -1.64
C ASN A 333 -11.13 -8.78 -1.81
N LEU A 334 -12.30 -8.41 -2.35
CA LEU A 334 -12.67 -7.01 -2.50
C LEU A 334 -12.84 -6.31 -1.14
N LEU A 335 -13.44 -6.97 -0.17
CA LEU A 335 -13.57 -6.44 1.20
C LEU A 335 -12.21 -6.27 1.89
N CYS A 336 -11.25 -7.17 1.68
CA CYS A 336 -9.88 -7.00 2.18
C CYS A 336 -9.21 -5.75 1.56
N SER A 337 -9.38 -5.51 0.25
CA SER A 337 -8.86 -4.32 -0.41
C SER A 337 -9.54 -3.04 0.09
N ILE A 338 -10.84 -3.08 0.32
CA ILE A 338 -11.60 -1.95 0.91
C ILE A 338 -11.12 -1.69 2.34
N ALA A 339 -10.94 -2.71 3.16
CA ALA A 339 -10.44 -2.57 4.54
C ALA A 339 -9.04 -1.93 4.57
N PHE A 340 -8.13 -2.39 3.71
CA PHE A 340 -6.82 -1.78 3.51
C PHE A 340 -6.94 -0.29 3.12
N SER A 341 -7.79 0.04 2.15
CA SER A 341 -7.97 1.42 1.69
C SER A 341 -8.53 2.33 2.78
N ILE A 342 -9.48 1.84 3.60
CA ILE A 342 -10.01 2.58 4.74
C ILE A 342 -8.90 2.84 5.77
N GLY A 343 -8.07 1.84 6.06
CA GLY A 343 -6.91 2.00 6.92
C GLY A 343 -5.94 3.06 6.39
N SER A 344 -5.59 2.97 5.11
CA SER A 344 -4.65 3.89 4.45
C SER A 344 -5.19 5.33 4.36
N LEU A 345 -6.49 5.51 4.20
CA LEU A 345 -7.14 6.83 4.25
C LEU A 345 -7.15 7.40 5.68
N GLY A 346 -7.53 6.56 6.65
CA GLY A 346 -7.68 7.01 8.05
C GLY A 346 -6.35 7.22 8.76
N GLY A 347 -5.34 6.41 8.46
CA GLY A 347 -4.08 6.37 9.18
C GLY A 347 -3.37 7.72 9.30
N PRO A 348 -3.03 8.39 8.20
CA PRO A 348 -2.32 9.66 8.23
C PRO A 348 -3.08 10.77 8.96
N TYR A 349 -4.40 10.85 8.75
CA TYR A 349 -5.23 11.84 9.42
C TYR A 349 -5.32 11.59 10.92
N VAL A 350 -5.60 10.37 11.34
CA VAL A 350 -5.69 9.99 12.77
C VAL A 350 -4.33 10.14 13.44
N GLY A 351 -3.23 9.74 12.78
CA GLY A 351 -1.87 9.93 13.28
C GLY A 351 -1.51 11.40 13.43
N GLY A 352 -1.83 12.24 12.45
CA GLY A 352 -1.60 13.68 12.51
C GLY A 352 -2.42 14.36 13.62
N LEU A 353 -3.71 14.01 13.74
CA LEU A 353 -4.57 14.51 14.81
C LEU A 353 -4.04 14.11 16.20
N PHE A 354 -3.54 12.88 16.35
CA PHE A 354 -2.94 12.42 17.60
C PHE A 354 -1.73 13.26 17.99
N ILE A 355 -0.84 13.59 17.05
CA ILE A 355 0.33 14.45 17.29
C ILE A 355 -0.09 15.87 17.69
N ASP A 356 -1.12 16.43 17.07
CA ASP A 356 -1.58 17.80 17.36
C ASP A 356 -2.30 17.90 18.73
N VAL A 357 -3.09 16.87 19.09
CA VAL A 357 -3.90 16.87 20.33
C VAL A 357 -3.09 16.43 21.54
N LEU A 358 -2.13 15.53 21.36
CA LEU A 358 -1.34 14.92 22.42
C LEU A 358 0.17 15.06 22.14
N PRO A 359 0.71 16.29 22.05
CA PRO A 359 2.10 16.53 21.63
C PRO A 359 3.16 15.93 22.57
N GLU A 360 2.81 15.74 23.86
CA GLU A 360 3.69 15.15 24.87
C GLU A 360 3.66 13.61 24.86
N VAL A 361 2.78 13.00 24.07
CA VAL A 361 2.62 11.55 24.02
C VAL A 361 3.27 11.01 22.76
N SER A 362 4.11 9.99 22.90
CA SER A 362 4.78 9.38 21.75
C SER A 362 3.76 8.91 20.70
N PHE A 363 4.00 9.32 19.45
CA PHE A 363 3.23 8.93 18.28
C PHE A 363 3.08 7.41 18.13
N PHE A 364 4.06 6.63 18.56
CA PHE A 364 4.03 5.18 18.42
C PHE A 364 2.92 4.51 19.21
N TYR A 365 2.38 5.18 20.25
CA TYR A 365 1.26 4.63 21.02
C TYR A 365 -0.03 4.52 20.20
N ILE A 366 -0.31 5.42 19.25
CA ILE A 366 -1.52 5.30 18.43
C ILE A 366 -1.46 4.02 17.57
N ILE A 367 -0.28 3.69 17.05
CA ILE A 367 -0.06 2.45 16.30
C ILE A 367 -0.22 1.23 17.22
N ALA A 368 0.39 1.28 18.41
CA ALA A 368 0.29 0.21 19.39
C ALA A 368 -1.17 -0.04 19.82
N VAL A 369 -1.96 1.02 20.01
CA VAL A 369 -3.39 0.93 20.36
C VAL A 369 -4.20 0.26 19.24
N VAL A 370 -3.99 0.64 17.99
CA VAL A 370 -4.66 0.01 16.84
C VAL A 370 -4.33 -1.48 16.79
N LEU A 371 -3.07 -1.85 16.96
CA LEU A 371 -2.66 -3.27 17.00
C LEU A 371 -3.24 -4.01 18.22
N ALA A 372 -3.29 -3.35 19.39
CA ALA A 372 -3.91 -3.92 20.60
C ALA A 372 -5.40 -4.20 20.41
N VAL A 373 -6.14 -3.29 19.78
CA VAL A 373 -7.57 -3.47 19.46
C VAL A 373 -7.76 -4.70 18.57
N ILE A 374 -6.88 -4.90 17.59
CA ILE A 374 -6.95 -6.06 16.69
C ILE A 374 -6.65 -7.36 17.43
N VAL A 375 -5.61 -7.37 18.27
CA VAL A 375 -5.31 -8.53 19.13
C VAL A 375 -6.52 -8.86 20.01
N GLY A 376 -7.09 -7.84 20.67
CA GLY A 376 -8.29 -8.01 21.51
C GLY A 376 -9.47 -8.58 20.74
N ALA A 377 -9.79 -8.02 19.58
CA ALA A 377 -10.87 -8.51 18.73
C ALA A 377 -10.65 -9.96 18.26
N MET A 378 -9.40 -10.28 17.90
CA MET A 378 -9.04 -11.65 17.50
C MET A 378 -9.10 -12.65 18.67
N LEU A 379 -8.80 -12.23 19.90
CA LEU A 379 -8.91 -13.08 21.09
C LEU A 379 -10.37 -13.34 21.48
N MET A 380 -11.23 -12.33 21.39
CA MET A 380 -12.65 -12.42 21.76
C MET A 380 -13.44 -13.39 20.88
N LYS A 381 -13.14 -13.51 19.60
CA LYS A 381 -13.82 -14.47 18.72
C LYS A 381 -13.27 -15.88 18.94
N ARG A 382 -13.98 -16.69 19.71
CA ARG A 382 -13.72 -18.15 19.83
C ARG A 382 -13.79 -18.81 18.44
N ASN A 383 -12.93 -19.81 18.18
CA ASN A 383 -12.98 -20.62 16.95
C ASN A 383 -14.35 -21.30 16.82
N THR A 384 -15.24 -20.73 16.07
CA THR A 384 -16.31 -21.50 15.44
C THR A 384 -15.69 -22.11 14.17
N SER A 385 -15.07 -23.28 14.31
CA SER A 385 -14.83 -24.16 13.17
C SER A 385 -16.21 -24.45 12.56
N VAL A 386 -16.48 -23.85 11.42
CA VAL A 386 -17.56 -24.35 10.56
C VAL A 386 -17.05 -25.70 10.07
N SER A 387 -17.48 -26.77 10.73
CA SER A 387 -17.41 -28.11 10.18
C SER A 387 -18.24 -28.03 8.89
N VAL A 388 -17.57 -28.03 7.74
CA VAL A 388 -18.19 -28.31 6.46
C VAL A 388 -18.68 -29.76 6.60
N SER A 389 -19.93 -29.95 7.02
CA SER A 389 -20.62 -31.21 6.87
C SER A 389 -20.72 -31.42 5.35
N GLU A 390 -19.95 -32.37 4.85
CA GLU A 390 -20.15 -32.97 3.56
C GLU A 390 -21.61 -33.44 3.51
N ALA A 391 -22.43 -32.68 2.84
CA ALA A 391 -23.72 -33.15 2.37
C ALA A 391 -23.43 -33.83 1.04
N SER A 392 -23.30 -35.16 1.14
CA SER A 392 -23.34 -36.15 0.08
C SER A 392 -24.52 -35.96 -0.89
#